data_f7ca35ffb6c29d8f7e33c471d7af3c0d
#
_entry.id   f7ca35ffb6c29d8f7e33c471d7af3c0d
#
_cell.length_a   1.000
_cell.length_b   1.000
_cell.length_c   1.000
_cell.angle_alpha   90.00
_cell.angle_beta   90.00
_cell.angle_gamma   90.00
#
_symmetry.space_group_name_H-M   'P 1'
#
loop_
_entity.id
_entity.type
_entity.pdbx_description
1 polymer ?
#
loop_
_entity_poly.entity_id
_entity_poly.type
_entity_poly.pdbx_seq_one_letter_code
_entity_poly.pdbx_strand_id
1 'polypeptide(L)'
;MDYEDEETTEEKHWEVITTEDVEEDLDRFVEYLLYQKKNEQAATAVLDDFEETVDKLEGLAGALGPVNNPRLAALGYRKILFQRHSYYLIYHIEGEKAIVDHMYHGLQDKDGVFE
;
A
#
# COMPACT_ATOMS: atom_id res chain seq x y z
N MET A 1 4.95 -14.36 33.27
CA MET A 1 5.41 -14.61 32.74
C MET A 1 5.62 -14.21 31.46
N ASP A 2 5.74 -14.57 30.67
CA ASP A 2 6.14 -14.13 29.56
C ASP A 2 5.28 -14.39 28.53
N TYR A 3 4.08 -14.30 28.65
CA TYR A 3 3.38 -14.45 27.60
C TYR A 3 3.32 -13.29 26.75
N GLU A 4 3.73 -12.19 27.19
CA GLU A 4 3.90 -11.15 26.32
C GLU A 4 4.84 -11.49 25.27
N ASP A 5 5.85 -12.20 25.60
CA ASP A 5 6.84 -12.60 24.63
C ASP A 5 6.20 -13.48 23.61
N GLU A 6 5.32 -14.32 24.01
CA GLU A 6 4.70 -15.16 23.06
C GLU A 6 3.89 -14.39 22.08
N GLU A 7 3.19 -13.38 22.54
CA GLU A 7 2.45 -12.60 21.62
C GLU A 7 3.34 -11.94 20.64
N THR A 8 4.45 -11.42 21.11
CA THR A 8 5.35 -10.75 20.23
C THR A 8 5.89 -11.68 19.19
N THR A 9 6.23 -12.89 19.59
CA THR A 9 6.81 -13.80 18.64
C THR A 9 5.81 -14.23 17.60
N GLU A 10 4.53 -14.21 17.96
CA GLU A 10 3.57 -14.60 16.99
C GLU A 10 3.24 -13.53 16.01
N GLU A 11 3.48 -12.30 16.36
CA GLU A 11 3.21 -11.22 15.46
C GLU A 11 4.33 -11.08 14.51
N LYS A 12 4.03 -11.10 13.24
CA LYS A 12 5.04 -10.86 12.26
C LYS A 12 5.12 -9.39 11.96
N HIS A 13 6.31 -8.91 11.81
CA HIS A 13 6.53 -7.54 11.39
C HIS A 13 7.34 -7.59 10.11
N TRP A 14 6.85 -6.93 9.09
CA TRP A 14 7.54 -6.89 7.82
C TRP A 14 8.28 -5.57 7.69
N GLU A 15 9.43 -5.62 7.09
CA GLU A 15 10.13 -4.40 6.70
C GLU A 15 9.44 -3.91 5.44
N VAL A 16 8.84 -2.72 5.50
CA VAL A 16 8.09 -2.19 4.36
C VAL A 16 9.00 -1.31 3.54
N ILE A 17 9.09 -1.61 2.26
CA ILE A 17 9.96 -0.87 1.35
C ILE A 17 9.08 -0.25 0.29
N THR A 18 9.15 1.07 0.15
CA THR A 18 8.44 1.76 -0.93
C THR A 18 9.41 1.93 -2.08
N THR A 19 8.99 1.48 -3.24
CA THR A 19 9.82 1.54 -4.43
C THR A 19 9.77 2.93 -5.04
N GLU A 20 10.72 3.19 -5.91
CA GLU A 20 10.72 4.44 -6.66
C GLU A 20 9.44 4.57 -7.46
N ASP A 21 8.93 3.47 -8.00
CA ASP A 21 7.72 3.52 -8.80
C ASP A 21 6.52 3.96 -8.00
N VAL A 22 6.34 3.44 -6.78
CA VAL A 22 5.18 3.84 -5.99
C VAL A 22 5.33 5.27 -5.55
N GLU A 23 6.55 5.72 -5.29
CA GLU A 23 6.74 7.11 -4.90
C GLU A 23 6.45 8.06 -6.04
N GLU A 24 6.75 7.66 -7.25
CA GLU A 24 6.38 8.45 -8.41
C GLU A 24 4.89 8.46 -8.61
N ASP A 25 4.23 7.32 -8.37
CA ASP A 25 2.78 7.28 -8.44
C ASP A 25 2.16 8.26 -7.46
N LEU A 26 2.65 8.24 -6.23
CA LEU A 26 2.16 9.14 -5.20
C LEU A 26 2.35 10.59 -5.60
N ASP A 27 3.53 10.92 -6.12
CA ASP A 27 3.82 12.28 -6.55
C ASP A 27 2.85 12.73 -7.61
N ARG A 28 2.51 11.85 -8.56
CA ARG A 28 1.59 12.23 -9.62
C ARG A 28 0.22 12.55 -9.08
N PHE A 29 -0.27 11.75 -8.13
CA PHE A 29 -1.58 12.01 -7.55
C PHE A 29 -1.57 13.29 -6.72
N VAL A 30 -0.50 13.52 -5.98
CA VAL A 30 -0.39 14.71 -5.15
C VAL A 30 -0.32 15.96 -6.05
N GLU A 31 0.47 15.90 -7.11
CA GLU A 31 0.58 17.02 -8.02
C GLU A 31 -0.74 17.32 -8.70
N TYR A 32 -1.48 16.29 -9.06
CA TYR A 32 -2.78 16.48 -9.65
C TYR A 32 -3.68 17.26 -8.69
N LEU A 33 -3.69 16.88 -7.42
CA LEU A 33 -4.51 17.57 -6.44
C LEU A 33 -4.04 19.00 -6.22
N LEU A 34 -2.73 19.23 -6.22
CA LEU A 34 -2.20 20.56 -5.99
C LEU A 34 -2.43 21.48 -7.17
N TYR A 35 -2.18 21.01 -8.38
CA TYR A 35 -2.13 21.91 -9.52
C TYR A 35 -3.37 21.86 -10.38
N GLN A 36 -4.03 20.72 -10.50
CA GLN A 36 -5.24 20.64 -11.29
C GLN A 36 -6.46 20.95 -10.44
N LYS A 37 -6.49 20.41 -9.22
CA LYS A 37 -7.65 20.66 -8.36
C LYS A 37 -7.42 21.82 -7.42
N LYS A 38 -6.19 22.30 -7.31
CA LYS A 38 -5.83 23.41 -6.45
C LYS A 38 -6.35 23.20 -5.03
N ASN A 39 -6.17 21.98 -4.54
CA ASN A 39 -6.66 21.60 -3.24
C ASN A 39 -5.51 21.09 -2.39
N GLU A 40 -4.85 22.00 -1.69
CA GLU A 40 -3.71 21.70 -0.87
C GLU A 40 -4.08 20.78 0.28
N GLN A 41 -5.26 20.98 0.83
CA GLN A 41 -5.72 20.17 1.92
C GLN A 41 -5.88 18.72 1.52
N ALA A 42 -6.46 18.49 0.34
CA ALA A 42 -6.63 17.14 -0.15
C ALA A 42 -5.28 16.48 -0.41
N ALA A 43 -4.33 17.24 -0.95
CA ALA A 43 -3.01 16.69 -1.23
C ALA A 43 -2.33 16.24 0.06
N THR A 44 -2.39 17.08 1.11
CA THR A 44 -1.80 16.74 2.39
C THR A 44 -2.49 15.52 2.99
N ALA A 45 -3.81 15.46 2.88
CA ALA A 45 -4.56 14.34 3.45
C ALA A 45 -4.20 13.02 2.78
N VAL A 46 -3.96 13.05 1.46
CA VAL A 46 -3.58 11.84 0.76
C VAL A 46 -2.18 11.38 1.18
N LEU A 47 -1.26 12.34 1.38
CA LEU A 47 0.06 11.99 1.87
C LEU A 47 -0.01 11.32 3.23
N ASP A 48 -0.83 11.87 4.13
CA ASP A 48 -0.97 11.29 5.46
C ASP A 48 -1.56 9.89 5.39
N ASP A 49 -2.57 9.72 4.54
CA ASP A 49 -3.22 8.43 4.41
C ASP A 49 -2.26 7.40 3.81
N PHE A 50 -1.42 7.84 2.87
CA PHE A 50 -0.40 6.97 2.31
C PHE A 50 0.54 6.47 3.40
N GLU A 51 1.02 7.38 4.24
CA GLU A 51 1.95 7.00 5.29
C GLU A 51 1.31 6.06 6.29
N GLU A 52 0.07 6.31 6.65
CA GLU A 52 -0.62 5.41 7.57
C GLU A 52 -0.82 4.05 6.96
N THR A 53 -1.10 4.01 5.66
CA THR A 53 -1.31 2.73 4.98
C THR A 53 -0.02 1.93 4.92
N VAL A 54 1.09 2.61 4.63
CA VAL A 54 2.40 1.95 4.62
C VAL A 54 2.72 1.42 6.02
N ASP A 55 2.45 2.21 7.05
CA ASP A 55 2.72 1.76 8.41
C ASP A 55 1.93 0.52 8.75
N LYS A 56 0.70 0.42 8.29
CA LYS A 56 -0.11 -0.75 8.59
C LYS A 56 0.45 -2.01 7.98
N LEU A 57 1.17 -1.89 6.88
CA LEU A 57 1.74 -3.08 6.27
C LEU A 57 2.76 -3.76 7.17
N GLU A 58 3.36 -3.02 8.10
CA GLU A 58 4.30 -3.64 9.00
C GLU A 58 3.69 -4.81 9.76
N GLY A 59 2.42 -4.73 10.07
CA GLY A 59 1.77 -5.81 10.80
C GLY A 59 0.80 -6.63 9.97
N LEU A 60 0.35 -6.10 8.84
CA LEU A 60 -0.73 -6.73 8.11
C LEU A 60 -0.32 -7.37 6.79
N ALA A 61 0.92 -7.16 6.35
CA ALA A 61 1.28 -7.55 4.99
C ALA A 61 0.97 -9.00 4.68
N GLY A 62 1.15 -9.89 5.63
CA GLY A 62 0.93 -11.31 5.38
C GLY A 62 -0.52 -11.74 5.49
N ALA A 63 -1.38 -10.86 6.00
CA ALA A 63 -2.77 -11.22 6.27
C ALA A 63 -3.74 -10.71 5.21
N LEU A 64 -3.29 -9.85 4.32
CA LEU A 64 -4.18 -9.25 3.33
C LEU A 64 -4.28 -10.13 2.10
N GLY A 65 -5.39 -9.97 1.39
CA GLY A 65 -5.66 -10.84 0.26
C GLY A 65 -4.98 -10.43 -1.03
N PRO A 66 -5.09 -11.27 -2.02
CA PRO A 66 -4.46 -11.00 -3.31
C PRO A 66 -5.21 -9.95 -4.09
N VAL A 67 -4.55 -9.44 -5.14
CA VAL A 67 -5.21 -8.55 -6.08
C VAL A 67 -6.28 -9.33 -6.84
N ASN A 68 -7.15 -8.59 -7.54
CA ASN A 68 -8.26 -9.22 -8.24
C ASN A 68 -7.82 -9.92 -9.52
N ASN A 69 -6.79 -9.43 -10.16
CA ASN A 69 -6.33 -10.03 -11.41
C ASN A 69 -5.70 -11.39 -11.11
N PRO A 70 -6.24 -12.49 -11.69
CA PRO A 70 -5.76 -13.83 -11.33
C PRO A 70 -4.29 -14.05 -11.66
N ARG A 71 -3.79 -13.46 -12.73
CA ARG A 71 -2.41 -13.66 -13.10
C ARG A 71 -1.48 -12.99 -12.11
N LEU A 72 -1.81 -11.77 -11.70
CA LEU A 72 -1.01 -11.06 -10.72
C LEU A 72 -1.13 -11.71 -9.34
N ALA A 73 -2.33 -12.17 -9.01
CA ALA A 73 -2.53 -12.87 -7.74
C ALA A 73 -1.66 -14.13 -7.69
N ALA A 74 -1.57 -14.84 -8.81
CA ALA A 74 -0.74 -16.04 -8.87
C ALA A 74 0.74 -15.72 -8.70
N LEU A 75 1.13 -14.50 -9.06
CA LEU A 75 2.52 -14.07 -8.87
C LEU A 75 2.79 -13.53 -7.48
N GLY A 76 1.76 -13.48 -6.63
CA GLY A 76 1.96 -13.10 -5.24
C GLY A 76 1.63 -11.67 -4.92
N TYR A 77 1.06 -10.92 -5.85
CA TYR A 77 0.73 -9.53 -5.59
C TYR A 77 -0.50 -9.41 -4.71
N ARG A 78 -0.45 -8.50 -3.76
CA ARG A 78 -1.50 -8.25 -2.80
C ARG A 78 -1.89 -6.79 -2.80
N LYS A 79 -2.97 -6.48 -2.12
CA LYS A 79 -3.53 -5.14 -2.17
C LYS A 79 -3.90 -4.66 -0.78
N ILE A 80 -3.67 -3.38 -0.50
CA ILE A 80 -4.13 -2.75 0.73
C ILE A 80 -4.81 -1.44 0.35
N LEU A 81 -6.01 -1.23 0.89
CA LEU A 81 -6.78 -0.03 0.59
C LEU A 81 -6.43 1.07 1.57
N PHE A 82 -6.45 2.32 1.09
CA PHE A 82 -6.32 3.46 1.98
C PHE A 82 -7.55 3.53 2.87
N GLN A 83 -7.42 4.18 4.01
CA GLN A 83 -8.50 4.23 4.96
C GLN A 83 -9.52 5.29 4.63
N ARG A 84 -9.07 6.43 4.17
CA ARG A 84 -9.95 7.58 4.02
C ARG A 84 -10.11 8.05 2.59
N HIS A 85 -9.38 7.49 1.67
CA HIS A 85 -9.41 7.93 0.29
C HIS A 85 -9.52 6.74 -0.63
N SER A 86 -9.96 6.98 -1.85
CA SER A 86 -10.19 5.90 -2.81
C SER A 86 -8.91 5.53 -3.55
N TYR A 87 -7.88 5.19 -2.80
CA TYR A 87 -6.64 4.73 -3.38
C TYR A 87 -6.28 3.39 -2.80
N TYR A 88 -5.39 2.68 -3.45
CA TYR A 88 -4.87 1.44 -2.90
C TYR A 88 -3.45 1.24 -3.38
N LEU A 89 -2.73 0.43 -2.62
CA LEU A 89 -1.35 0.06 -2.94
C LEU A 89 -1.31 -1.40 -3.32
N ILE A 90 -0.46 -1.71 -4.29
CA ILE A 90 -0.19 -3.09 -4.67
C ILE A 90 1.22 -3.40 -4.20
N TYR A 91 1.38 -4.52 -3.52
CA TYR A 91 2.67 -4.91 -2.96
C TYR A 91 2.85 -6.41 -3.06
N HIS A 92 4.09 -6.86 -2.86
CA HIS A 92 4.37 -8.29 -2.79
C HIS A 92 5.34 -8.52 -1.65
N ILE A 93 5.47 -9.77 -1.26
CA ILE A 93 6.31 -10.14 -0.12
C ILE A 93 7.52 -10.89 -0.63
N GLU A 94 8.71 -10.48 -0.18
CA GLU A 94 9.94 -11.18 -0.44
C GLU A 94 10.62 -11.40 0.89
N GLY A 95 10.62 -12.66 1.36
CA GLY A 95 11.18 -12.95 2.67
C GLY A 95 10.40 -12.25 3.75
N GLU A 96 11.04 -11.37 4.47
CA GLU A 96 10.38 -10.61 5.52
C GLU A 96 10.11 -9.17 5.10
N LYS A 97 10.15 -8.91 3.82
CA LYS A 97 9.96 -7.56 3.31
C LYS A 97 8.64 -7.47 2.56
N ALA A 98 7.93 -6.39 2.78
CA ALA A 98 6.74 -6.07 2.01
C ALA A 98 7.14 -4.94 1.07
N ILE A 99 7.16 -5.22 -0.21
CA ILE A 99 7.66 -4.29 -1.21
C ILE A 99 6.48 -3.68 -1.92
N VAL A 100 6.32 -2.36 -1.75
CA VAL A 100 5.18 -1.64 -2.27
C VAL A 100 5.51 -1.19 -3.68
N ASP A 101 4.78 -1.72 -4.65
CA ASP A 101 5.13 -1.55 -6.05
C ASP A 101 4.43 -0.40 -6.73
N HIS A 102 3.15 -0.23 -6.49
CA HIS A 102 2.38 0.79 -7.22
C HIS A 102 1.20 1.28 -6.41
N MET A 103 0.71 2.46 -6.77
CA MET A 103 -0.45 3.06 -6.15
C MET A 103 -1.46 3.39 -7.24
N TYR A 104 -2.71 3.05 -7.00
CA TYR A 104 -3.78 3.29 -7.96
C TYR A 104 -4.95 3.98 -7.30
N HIS A 105 -5.71 4.70 -8.09
CA HIS A 105 -6.95 5.29 -7.63
C HIS A 105 -8.02 4.21 -7.67
N GLY A 106 -8.86 4.17 -6.64
CA GLY A 106 -9.87 3.13 -6.53
C GLY A 106 -10.85 3.11 -7.67
N LEU A 107 -11.09 4.25 -8.29
CA LEU A 107 -12.00 4.28 -9.42
C LEU A 107 -11.43 3.55 -10.64
N GLN A 108 -10.13 3.39 -10.71
CA GLN A 108 -9.54 2.67 -11.79
C GLN A 108 -9.67 1.17 -11.61
N ASP A 109 -9.56 0.73 -10.38
CA ASP A 109 -9.80 -0.66 -10.00
C ASP A 109 -9.50 -1.66 -11.08
N LYS A 110 -8.40 -1.51 -11.74
CA LYS A 110 -7.96 -2.45 -12.75
C LYS A 110 -6.62 -2.94 -12.31
N ASP A 111 -6.65 -3.97 -11.50
CA ASP A 111 -5.44 -4.48 -10.89
C ASP A 111 -4.41 -4.90 -11.91
N GLY A 112 -4.79 -5.04 -13.15
CA GLY A 112 -3.83 -5.47 -14.15
C GLY A 112 -3.26 -4.37 -15.01
N VAL A 113 -3.55 -3.13 -14.65
CA VAL A 113 -3.13 -2.03 -15.51
C VAL A 113 -1.64 -1.98 -15.71
N PHE A 114 -0.87 -2.33 -14.70
CA PHE A 114 0.56 -2.19 -14.82
C PHE A 114 1.23 -3.41 -15.45
N GLU A 115 0.44 -4.36 -15.86
CA GLU A 115 1.02 -5.46 -16.57
C GLU A 115 1.64 -4.98 -17.83
#